data_7704868248dc8f30ce50d9b4f1ead48e
#
_entry.id   7704868248dc8f30ce50d9b4f1ead48e
#
_cell.length_a   1.000
_cell.length_b   1.000
_cell.length_c   1.000
_cell.angle_alpha   90.00
_cell.angle_beta   90.00
_cell.angle_gamma   90.00
#
_symmetry.space_group_name_H-M   'P 1'
#
loop_
_entity.id
_entity.type
_entity.pdbx_description
1 polymer ?
#
loop_
_entity_poly.entity_id
_entity_poly.type
_entity_poly.pdbx_seq_one_letter_code
_entity_poly.pdbx_strand_id
1 'polypeptide(L)'
;MAHDFSPATSTEALVRAGQHSQLRHQEEASGVAGTGRLASTAFTIAFSREAGTYGAAIARAVGNRLGWPVYDHELLQRVAEDLGVHQTLLESIDEKHVGWLSECLESFSSAPTVSEFAYTRRLVEAMLSLAAHGECVIVGRGAAQVLPAATTLRVRIIAPLEYRIEAVGREHGIAREKAARQVEATDRERRRFIEEHFHFDPSDPTNYDLVLNAARFSQAECAELVIAALDRFRARHASSPERMQKAL
;
A
#
# COMPACT_ATOMS: atom_id res chain seq x y z
N MET A 1 -11.46 -25.31 3.06
CA MET A 1 -11.17 -25.24 1.62
C MET A 1 -9.99 -24.33 1.47
N ALA A 2 -8.83 -24.87 1.11
CA ALA A 2 -7.64 -24.09 0.81
C ALA A 2 -7.94 -23.26 -0.43
N HIS A 3 -7.86 -21.93 -0.34
CA HIS A 3 -7.89 -21.08 -1.50
C HIS A 3 -6.62 -21.33 -2.30
N ASP A 4 -6.80 -21.98 -3.41
CA ASP A 4 -5.80 -22.25 -4.43
C ASP A 4 -5.29 -20.91 -4.99
N PHE A 5 -4.20 -20.43 -4.40
CA PHE A 5 -3.44 -19.31 -4.96
C PHE A 5 -2.62 -19.87 -6.11
N SER A 6 -3.21 -19.83 -7.30
CA SER A 6 -2.51 -20.22 -8.52
C SER A 6 -1.26 -19.33 -8.70
N PRO A 7 -0.05 -19.92 -8.84
CA PRO A 7 1.18 -19.18 -9.08
C PRO A 7 1.13 -18.31 -10.36
N ALA A 8 0.21 -18.60 -11.26
CA ALA A 8 -0.08 -17.81 -12.45
C ALA A 8 -0.48 -16.36 -12.12
N THR A 9 -1.25 -16.12 -11.04
CA THR A 9 -1.75 -14.77 -10.69
C THR A 9 -0.64 -13.83 -10.20
N SER A 10 0.37 -14.37 -9.52
CA SER A 10 1.52 -13.58 -9.02
C SER A 10 2.47 -13.20 -10.16
N THR A 11 2.74 -14.13 -11.07
CA THR A 11 3.55 -13.91 -12.26
C THR A 11 2.86 -12.95 -13.24
N GLU A 12 1.54 -13.04 -13.40
CA GLU A 12 0.77 -12.09 -14.21
C GLU A 12 0.77 -10.68 -13.62
N ALA A 13 0.71 -10.51 -12.30
CA ALA A 13 0.78 -9.20 -11.66
C ALA A 13 2.16 -8.56 -11.85
N LEU A 14 3.24 -9.33 -11.73
CA LEU A 14 4.62 -8.88 -11.99
C LEU A 14 4.84 -8.59 -13.49
N VAL A 15 4.31 -9.41 -14.38
CA VAL A 15 4.37 -9.20 -15.83
C VAL A 15 3.57 -7.96 -16.23
N ARG A 16 2.38 -7.72 -15.64
CA ARG A 16 1.61 -6.49 -15.87
C ARG A 16 2.33 -5.26 -15.36
N ALA A 17 2.92 -5.31 -14.16
CA ALA A 17 3.74 -4.21 -13.65
C ALA A 17 4.93 -3.92 -14.57
N GLY A 18 5.62 -4.95 -15.05
CA GLY A 18 6.71 -4.84 -16.02
C GLY A 18 6.25 -4.33 -17.39
N GLN A 19 5.08 -4.78 -17.89
CA GLN A 19 4.52 -4.32 -19.17
C GLN A 19 4.03 -2.87 -19.10
N HIS A 20 3.42 -2.44 -18.00
CA HIS A 20 3.08 -1.02 -17.77
C HIS A 20 4.31 -0.12 -17.74
N SER A 21 5.40 -0.59 -17.12
CA SER A 21 6.69 0.11 -17.14
C SER A 21 7.25 0.24 -18.55
N GLN A 22 7.26 -0.87 -19.33
CA GLN A 22 7.79 -0.87 -20.70
C GLN A 22 6.94 -0.02 -21.66
N LEU A 23 5.61 -0.01 -21.52
CA LEU A 23 4.73 0.81 -22.34
C LEU A 23 4.96 2.30 -22.09
N ARG A 24 5.15 2.73 -20.84
CA ARG A 24 5.50 4.14 -20.53
C ARG A 24 6.87 4.52 -21.05
N HIS A 25 7.87 3.67 -20.90
CA HIS A 25 9.22 3.94 -21.47
C HIS A 25 9.22 3.99 -23.00
N GLN A 26 8.36 3.22 -23.67
CA GLN A 26 8.20 3.32 -25.13
C GLN A 26 7.46 4.59 -25.56
N GLU A 27 6.47 5.05 -24.79
CA GLU A 27 5.78 6.32 -25.03
C GLU A 27 6.71 7.53 -24.79
N GLU A 28 7.57 7.47 -23.79
CA GLU A 28 8.59 8.50 -23.50
C GLU A 28 9.73 8.49 -24.56
N ALA A 29 10.15 7.33 -25.05
CA ALA A 29 11.19 7.18 -26.08
C ALA A 29 10.70 7.54 -27.49
N SER A 30 9.41 7.49 -27.77
CA SER A 30 8.84 7.81 -29.10
C SER A 30 8.60 9.30 -29.35
N GLY A 31 9.21 10.20 -28.57
CA GLY A 31 9.46 11.61 -28.86
C GLY A 31 8.48 12.33 -29.78
N VAL A 32 7.18 12.33 -29.47
CA VAL A 32 6.25 13.27 -30.11
C VAL A 32 6.23 14.53 -29.26
N ALA A 33 7.07 15.49 -29.64
CA ALA A 33 6.99 16.87 -29.17
C ALA A 33 5.64 17.46 -29.57
N GLY A 34 4.73 17.53 -28.64
CA GLY A 34 3.42 18.10 -28.84
C GLY A 34 2.78 18.46 -27.51
N THR A 35 2.83 19.78 -27.20
CA THR A 35 2.00 20.50 -26.23
C THR A 35 1.89 19.92 -24.81
N GLY A 36 2.61 20.54 -23.88
CA GLY A 36 2.32 20.74 -22.46
C GLY A 36 1.42 19.72 -21.74
N ARG A 37 1.69 18.43 -21.85
CA ARG A 37 1.02 17.42 -21.03
C ARG A 37 1.73 17.45 -19.67
N LEU A 38 1.10 18.07 -18.68
CA LEU A 38 1.47 17.98 -17.28
C LEU A 38 1.78 16.53 -16.99
N ALA A 39 2.97 16.25 -16.43
CA ALA A 39 3.35 14.91 -16.00
C ALA A 39 2.18 14.33 -15.20
N SER A 40 1.61 13.24 -15.69
CA SER A 40 0.46 12.59 -15.04
C SER A 40 0.93 12.15 -13.67
N THR A 41 0.49 12.85 -12.61
CA THR A 41 0.84 12.49 -11.24
C THR A 41 0.27 11.11 -10.97
N ALA A 42 1.14 10.11 -10.88
CA ALA A 42 0.74 8.74 -10.63
C ALA A 42 0.27 8.62 -9.16
N PHE A 43 -0.98 8.21 -8.94
CA PHE A 43 -1.56 8.07 -7.61
C PHE A 43 -1.54 6.62 -7.16
N THR A 44 -1.38 6.42 -5.84
CA THR A 44 -1.40 5.12 -5.18
C THR A 44 -2.44 5.13 -4.06
N ILE A 45 -2.99 3.97 -3.70
CA ILE A 45 -3.81 3.81 -2.51
C ILE A 45 -3.08 2.91 -1.52
N ALA A 46 -2.85 3.41 -0.31
CA ALA A 46 -2.28 2.64 0.79
C ALA A 46 -3.37 2.23 1.79
N PHE A 47 -3.58 0.92 1.97
CA PHE A 47 -4.54 0.37 2.90
C PHE A 47 -3.89 -0.06 4.21
N SER A 48 -4.39 0.48 5.33
CA SER A 48 -4.24 -0.07 6.67
C SER A 48 -5.56 -0.74 7.11
N ARG A 49 -5.49 -1.79 7.94
CA ARG A 49 -6.69 -2.51 8.35
C ARG A 49 -6.49 -3.25 9.66
N GLU A 50 -7.55 -3.33 10.44
CA GLU A 50 -7.65 -4.23 11.58
C GLU A 50 -7.98 -5.67 11.13
N ALA A 51 -7.64 -6.67 11.95
CA ALA A 51 -7.98 -8.06 11.68
C ALA A 51 -9.50 -8.26 11.69
N GLY A 52 -10.05 -9.06 10.77
CA GLY A 52 -11.50 -9.35 10.70
C GLY A 52 -12.36 -8.23 10.08
N THR A 53 -11.76 -7.21 9.47
CA THR A 53 -12.50 -6.12 8.80
C THR A 53 -12.74 -6.37 7.31
N TYR A 54 -12.32 -7.50 6.77
CA TYR A 54 -12.31 -7.77 5.32
C TYR A 54 -11.52 -6.74 4.50
N GLY A 55 -10.59 -6.01 5.14
CA GLY A 55 -9.86 -4.92 4.48
C GLY A 55 -9.08 -5.34 3.24
N ALA A 56 -8.55 -6.58 3.19
CA ALA A 56 -7.91 -7.11 2.00
C ALA A 56 -8.91 -7.37 0.86
N ALA A 57 -10.12 -7.83 1.17
CA ALA A 57 -11.18 -8.02 0.18
C ALA A 57 -11.68 -6.68 -0.37
N ILE A 58 -11.81 -5.66 0.49
CA ILE A 58 -12.15 -4.28 0.09
C ILE A 58 -11.06 -3.72 -0.83
N ALA A 59 -9.78 -3.88 -0.48
CA ALA A 59 -8.67 -3.43 -1.31
C ALA A 59 -8.67 -4.11 -2.69
N ARG A 60 -8.92 -5.42 -2.75
CA ARG A 60 -9.10 -6.15 -4.03
C ARG A 60 -10.30 -5.65 -4.83
N ALA A 61 -11.43 -5.35 -4.17
CA ALA A 61 -12.60 -4.79 -4.85
C ALA A 61 -12.30 -3.42 -5.45
N VAL A 62 -11.53 -2.57 -4.76
CA VAL A 62 -11.04 -1.28 -5.28
C VAL A 62 -10.13 -1.50 -6.49
N GLY A 63 -9.11 -2.35 -6.36
CA GLY A 63 -8.17 -2.65 -7.43
C GLY A 63 -8.85 -3.18 -8.68
N ASN A 64 -9.78 -4.13 -8.53
CA ASN A 64 -10.56 -4.69 -9.65
C ASN A 64 -11.39 -3.63 -10.39
N ARG A 65 -12.04 -2.70 -9.66
CA ARG A 65 -12.85 -1.64 -10.27
C ARG A 65 -12.01 -0.58 -10.98
N LEU A 66 -10.81 -0.28 -10.45
CA LEU A 66 -9.87 0.67 -11.06
C LEU A 66 -8.99 0.03 -12.16
N GLY A 67 -8.96 -1.28 -12.28
CA GLY A 67 -8.00 -2.01 -13.10
C GLY A 67 -6.56 -1.96 -12.53
N TRP A 68 -6.42 -1.71 -11.23
CA TRP A 68 -5.14 -1.55 -10.57
C TRP A 68 -4.66 -2.83 -9.89
N PRO A 69 -3.36 -3.17 -9.97
CA PRO A 69 -2.80 -4.28 -9.22
C PRO A 69 -2.88 -4.01 -7.71
N VAL A 70 -3.08 -5.08 -6.95
CA VAL A 70 -3.15 -5.03 -5.48
C VAL A 70 -1.97 -5.80 -4.91
N TYR A 71 -1.11 -5.11 -4.18
CA TYR A 71 0.06 -5.66 -3.52
C TYR A 71 -0.23 -5.88 -2.04
N ASP A 72 -0.48 -7.11 -1.65
CA ASP A 72 -0.59 -7.51 -0.25
C ASP A 72 0.78 -7.90 0.33
N HIS A 73 0.79 -8.36 1.59
CA HIS A 73 2.00 -8.72 2.30
C HIS A 73 2.86 -9.75 1.55
N GLU A 74 2.25 -10.79 1.02
CA GLU A 74 3.00 -11.89 0.38
C GLU A 74 3.60 -11.43 -0.95
N LEU A 75 2.84 -10.65 -1.72
CA LEU A 75 3.31 -10.12 -2.99
C LEU A 75 4.39 -9.05 -2.79
N LEU A 76 4.25 -8.17 -1.78
CA LEU A 76 5.28 -7.19 -1.42
C LEU A 76 6.58 -7.87 -0.98
N GLN A 77 6.49 -8.96 -0.23
CA GLN A 77 7.67 -9.72 0.18
C GLN A 77 8.40 -10.29 -1.03
N ARG A 78 7.69 -10.89 -1.98
CA ARG A 78 8.29 -11.42 -3.22
C ARG A 78 8.94 -10.30 -4.05
N VAL A 79 8.25 -9.17 -4.23
CA VAL A 79 8.83 -8.02 -4.93
C VAL A 79 10.10 -7.52 -4.24
N ALA A 80 10.13 -7.48 -2.91
CA ALA A 80 11.32 -7.08 -2.15
C ALA A 80 12.48 -8.10 -2.27
N GLU A 81 12.16 -9.38 -2.37
CA GLU A 81 13.14 -10.45 -2.61
C GLU A 81 13.71 -10.36 -4.04
N ASP A 82 12.85 -10.16 -5.05
CA ASP A 82 13.22 -10.04 -6.46
C ASP A 82 14.05 -8.75 -6.72
N LEU A 83 13.72 -7.64 -6.08
CA LEU A 83 14.52 -6.40 -6.15
C LEU A 83 15.92 -6.58 -5.58
N GLY A 84 16.11 -7.46 -4.59
CA GLY A 84 17.43 -7.81 -4.07
C GLY A 84 18.32 -8.52 -5.08
N VAL A 85 17.76 -9.04 -6.18
CA VAL A 85 18.45 -9.70 -7.29
C VAL A 85 18.70 -8.74 -8.46
N HIS A 86 17.84 -7.71 -8.65
CA HIS A 86 17.93 -6.76 -9.76
C HIS A 86 18.12 -5.32 -9.27
N GLN A 87 19.34 -4.89 -9.13
CA GLN A 87 19.75 -3.55 -8.70
C GLN A 87 19.33 -2.41 -9.68
N THR A 88 18.89 -2.76 -10.89
CA THR A 88 18.53 -1.84 -11.99
C THR A 88 17.19 -1.11 -11.83
N LEU A 89 16.32 -1.55 -10.92
CA LEU A 89 15.02 -0.87 -10.67
C LEU A 89 15.15 0.37 -9.77
N LEU A 90 16.27 0.51 -9.05
CA LEU A 90 16.54 1.65 -8.16
C LEU A 90 16.91 2.94 -8.91
N GLU A 91 17.32 2.85 -10.16
CA GLU A 91 17.70 4.01 -10.99
C GLU A 91 16.51 4.89 -11.41
N SER A 92 15.28 4.41 -11.21
CA SER A 92 14.04 5.17 -11.49
C SER A 92 13.50 5.99 -10.31
N ILE A 93 14.14 5.90 -9.15
CA ILE A 93 13.76 6.67 -7.95
C ILE A 93 14.45 8.04 -8.02
N ASP A 94 13.66 9.11 -8.10
CA ASP A 94 14.14 10.49 -8.12
C ASP A 94 15.05 10.76 -6.90
N GLU A 95 16.20 11.46 -7.09
CA GLU A 95 17.20 11.78 -6.05
C GLU A 95 16.59 12.41 -4.79
N LYS A 96 15.47 13.12 -4.90
CA LYS A 96 14.74 13.70 -3.78
C LYS A 96 14.13 12.66 -2.83
N HIS A 97 13.75 11.49 -3.36
CA HIS A 97 13.22 10.40 -2.55
C HIS A 97 14.33 9.57 -1.88
N VAL A 98 15.54 9.61 -2.41
CA VAL A 98 16.72 8.95 -1.83
C VAL A 98 17.14 9.63 -0.51
N GLY A 99 17.08 10.98 -0.45
CA GLY A 99 17.40 11.73 0.77
C GLY A 99 16.44 11.40 1.93
N TRP A 100 15.14 11.44 1.67
CA TRP A 100 14.11 11.07 2.65
C TRP A 100 14.21 9.59 3.04
N LEU A 101 14.51 8.68 2.10
CA LEU A 101 14.77 7.27 2.38
C LEU A 101 15.94 7.10 3.35
N SER A 102 17.02 7.88 3.18
CA SER A 102 18.18 7.87 4.10
C SER A 102 17.79 8.37 5.49
N GLU A 103 17.00 9.43 5.61
CA GLU A 103 16.50 9.94 6.90
C GLU A 103 15.59 8.93 7.60
N CYS A 104 14.67 8.28 6.85
CA CYS A 104 13.86 7.19 7.39
C CYS A 104 14.74 6.03 7.87
N LEU A 105 15.77 5.66 7.10
CA LEU A 105 16.67 4.55 7.43
C LEU A 105 17.65 4.89 8.56
N GLU A 106 18.07 6.14 8.71
CA GLU A 106 18.92 6.59 9.83
C GLU A 106 18.17 6.59 11.17
N SER A 107 16.85 6.79 11.16
CA SER A 107 15.99 6.66 12.35
C SER A 107 15.95 5.21 12.88
N PHE A 108 16.33 4.21 12.10
CA PHE A 108 16.38 2.79 12.46
C PHE A 108 17.63 2.38 13.26
N SER A 109 18.45 3.30 13.73
CA SER A 109 19.75 3.00 14.39
C SER A 109 19.65 2.36 15.77
N SER A 110 18.47 1.98 16.25
CA SER A 110 18.30 1.20 17.48
C SER A 110 18.17 -0.30 17.16
N ALA A 111 19.31 -0.91 16.82
CA ALA A 111 19.62 -2.35 16.86
C ALA A 111 18.53 -3.39 16.49
N PRO A 112 17.96 -3.41 15.27
CA PRO A 112 17.49 -4.66 14.69
C PRO A 112 18.69 -5.49 14.23
N THR A 113 18.51 -6.81 14.14
CA THR A 113 19.54 -7.66 13.53
C THR A 113 19.81 -7.20 12.10
N VAL A 114 21.04 -7.36 11.61
CA VAL A 114 21.44 -6.96 10.24
C VAL A 114 20.48 -7.52 9.17
N SER A 115 19.85 -8.66 9.44
CA SER A 115 18.86 -9.31 8.57
C SER A 115 17.50 -8.57 8.54
N GLU A 116 16.99 -8.09 9.68
CA GLU A 116 15.71 -7.37 9.77
C GLU A 116 15.81 -5.98 9.15
N PHE A 117 16.92 -5.30 9.34
CA PHE A 117 17.20 -4.02 8.69
C PHE A 117 17.24 -4.15 7.17
N ALA A 118 17.95 -5.14 6.65
CA ALA A 118 18.04 -5.40 5.21
C ALA A 118 16.66 -5.74 4.62
N TYR A 119 15.83 -6.48 5.34
CA TYR A 119 14.47 -6.81 4.93
C TYR A 119 13.59 -5.55 4.86
N THR A 120 13.56 -4.76 5.93
CA THR A 120 12.74 -3.54 5.99
C THR A 120 13.14 -2.53 4.93
N ARG A 121 14.45 -2.34 4.69
CA ARG A 121 14.97 -1.50 3.63
C ARG A 121 14.46 -1.94 2.26
N ARG A 122 14.59 -3.22 1.90
CA ARG A 122 14.10 -3.75 0.62
C ARG A 122 12.60 -3.61 0.46
N LEU A 123 11.85 -3.79 1.55
CA LEU A 123 10.40 -3.62 1.56
C LEU A 123 10.01 -2.16 1.26
N VAL A 124 10.69 -1.20 1.87
CA VAL A 124 10.48 0.24 1.62
C VAL A 124 10.85 0.60 0.18
N GLU A 125 12.00 0.15 -0.31
CA GLU A 125 12.43 0.33 -1.70
C GLU A 125 11.41 -0.22 -2.69
N ALA A 126 10.87 -1.43 -2.44
CA ALA A 126 9.81 -2.03 -3.25
C ALA A 126 8.54 -1.17 -3.26
N MET A 127 8.07 -0.73 -2.09
CA MET A 127 6.87 0.11 -1.98
C MET A 127 7.05 1.45 -2.70
N LEU A 128 8.20 2.11 -2.58
CA LEU A 128 8.50 3.37 -3.25
C LEU A 128 8.57 3.20 -4.77
N SER A 129 9.21 2.13 -5.26
CA SER A 129 9.24 1.81 -6.70
C SER A 129 7.84 1.61 -7.26
N LEU A 130 6.99 0.84 -6.57
CA LEU A 130 5.60 0.63 -6.97
C LEU A 130 4.81 1.93 -6.98
N ALA A 131 4.98 2.78 -5.96
CA ALA A 131 4.30 4.06 -5.86
C ALA A 131 4.79 5.08 -6.90
N ALA A 132 6.05 5.04 -7.32
CA ALA A 132 6.58 5.87 -8.38
C ALA A 132 5.92 5.57 -9.73
N HIS A 133 5.61 4.30 -10.00
CA HIS A 133 4.79 3.91 -11.16
C HIS A 133 3.31 4.31 -10.97
N GLY A 134 2.83 4.31 -9.72
CA GLY A 134 1.45 4.64 -9.37
C GLY A 134 0.43 3.61 -9.87
N GLU A 135 -0.86 4.02 -9.83
CA GLU A 135 -1.98 3.18 -10.27
C GLU A 135 -1.97 1.77 -9.65
N CYS A 136 -1.67 1.71 -8.37
CA CYS A 136 -1.64 0.48 -7.61
C CYS A 136 -2.26 0.65 -6.21
N VAL A 137 -2.61 -0.48 -5.60
CA VAL A 137 -3.12 -0.57 -4.24
C VAL A 137 -2.13 -1.36 -3.41
N ILE A 138 -1.61 -0.78 -2.33
CA ILE A 138 -0.67 -1.44 -1.42
C ILE A 138 -1.33 -1.67 -0.07
N VAL A 139 -1.25 -2.90 0.46
CA VAL A 139 -2.01 -3.33 1.64
C VAL A 139 -1.08 -3.67 2.81
N GLY A 140 -1.03 -2.80 3.81
CA GLY A 140 -0.28 -3.00 5.06
C GLY A 140 1.19 -2.65 4.96
N ARG A 141 2.01 -3.25 5.81
CA ARG A 141 3.48 -3.12 5.89
C ARG A 141 3.99 -1.66 6.00
N GLY A 142 3.20 -0.79 6.58
CA GLY A 142 3.59 0.61 6.73
C GLY A 142 3.42 1.47 5.49
N ALA A 143 2.80 0.98 4.42
CA ALA A 143 2.62 1.75 3.19
C ALA A 143 1.98 3.13 3.42
N ALA A 144 0.98 3.22 4.31
CA ALA A 144 0.34 4.49 4.64
C ALA A 144 1.27 5.49 5.34
N GLN A 145 2.34 5.02 5.98
CA GLN A 145 3.32 5.85 6.67
C GLN A 145 4.54 6.17 5.80
N VAL A 146 4.92 5.22 4.94
CA VAL A 146 6.13 5.26 4.12
C VAL A 146 5.92 6.05 2.83
N LEU A 147 4.76 5.91 2.18
CA LEU A 147 4.54 6.48 0.85
C LEU A 147 4.29 7.99 0.89
N PRO A 148 4.72 8.73 -0.16
CA PRO A 148 4.56 10.18 -0.21
C PRO A 148 3.09 10.60 -0.09
N ALA A 149 2.78 11.45 0.88
CA ALA A 149 1.41 11.90 1.15
C ALA A 149 0.79 12.68 -0.02
N ALA A 150 1.62 13.32 -0.85
CA ALA A 150 1.15 14.10 -1.99
C ALA A 150 0.50 13.24 -3.09
N THR A 151 0.90 11.98 -3.22
CA THR A 151 0.46 11.08 -4.29
C THR A 151 -0.23 9.81 -3.79
N THR A 152 -0.38 9.67 -2.47
CA THR A 152 -0.93 8.46 -1.85
C THR A 152 -2.19 8.78 -1.06
N LEU A 153 -3.32 8.17 -1.44
CA LEU A 153 -4.53 8.16 -0.62
C LEU A 153 -4.37 7.10 0.48
N ARG A 154 -4.32 7.55 1.74
CA ARG A 154 -4.14 6.68 2.91
C ARG A 154 -5.49 6.30 3.51
N VAL A 155 -5.82 5.02 3.43
CA VAL A 155 -7.10 4.46 3.87
C VAL A 155 -6.91 3.52 5.05
N ARG A 156 -7.74 3.66 6.09
CA ARG A 156 -7.80 2.73 7.21
C ARG A 156 -9.19 2.10 7.32
N ILE A 157 -9.23 0.78 7.42
CA ILE A 157 -10.46 0.00 7.64
C ILE A 157 -10.48 -0.49 9.08
N ILE A 158 -11.53 -0.10 9.80
CA ILE A 158 -11.75 -0.48 11.19
C ILE A 158 -13.12 -1.15 11.35
N ALA A 159 -13.34 -1.82 12.48
CA ALA A 159 -14.67 -2.28 12.91
C ALA A 159 -14.69 -2.55 14.43
N PRO A 160 -15.85 -2.57 15.08
CA PRO A 160 -15.98 -2.99 16.47
C PRO A 160 -15.41 -4.39 16.69
N LEU A 161 -14.75 -4.61 17.84
CA LEU A 161 -14.05 -5.86 18.14
C LEU A 161 -14.97 -7.10 18.00
N GLU A 162 -16.20 -7.02 18.46
CA GLU A 162 -17.18 -8.11 18.37
C GLU A 162 -17.46 -8.51 16.91
N TYR A 163 -17.68 -7.53 16.04
CA TYR A 163 -17.87 -7.75 14.62
C TYR A 163 -16.67 -8.49 14.01
N ARG A 164 -15.45 -8.08 14.38
CA ARG A 164 -14.21 -8.65 13.87
C ARG A 164 -13.98 -10.09 14.33
N ILE A 165 -14.31 -10.38 15.59
CA ILE A 165 -14.25 -11.74 16.15
C ILE A 165 -15.24 -12.67 15.43
N GLU A 166 -16.47 -12.21 15.23
CA GLU A 166 -17.49 -12.97 14.50
C GLU A 166 -17.09 -13.20 13.03
N ALA A 167 -16.52 -12.20 12.39
CA ALA A 167 -16.03 -12.30 11.02
C ALA A 167 -14.93 -13.37 10.88
N VAL A 168 -13.92 -13.34 11.75
CA VAL A 168 -12.82 -14.32 11.76
C VAL A 168 -13.35 -15.72 12.13
N GLY A 169 -14.25 -15.82 13.12
CA GLY A 169 -14.86 -17.10 13.49
C GLY A 169 -15.61 -17.75 12.33
N ARG A 170 -16.34 -16.95 11.56
CA ARG A 170 -17.12 -17.39 10.39
C ARG A 170 -16.23 -17.76 9.21
N GLU A 171 -15.20 -16.94 8.93
CA GLU A 171 -14.27 -17.14 7.81
C GLU A 171 -13.44 -18.42 7.97
N HIS A 172 -12.97 -18.70 9.20
CA HIS A 172 -12.10 -19.83 9.48
C HIS A 172 -12.81 -21.05 10.09
N GLY A 173 -14.12 -20.95 10.36
CA GLY A 173 -14.88 -22.04 11.01
C GLY A 173 -14.39 -22.39 12.42
N ILE A 174 -13.93 -21.39 13.19
CA ILE A 174 -13.34 -21.57 14.53
C ILE A 174 -14.23 -20.99 15.64
N ALA A 175 -14.09 -21.56 16.85
CA ALA A 175 -14.81 -21.05 18.02
C ALA A 175 -14.44 -19.59 18.34
N ARG A 176 -15.40 -18.87 18.94
CA ARG A 176 -15.29 -17.44 19.27
C ARG A 176 -14.02 -17.09 20.07
N GLU A 177 -13.69 -17.92 21.08
CA GLU A 177 -12.53 -17.69 21.93
C GLU A 177 -11.22 -17.80 21.14
N LYS A 178 -11.17 -18.70 20.16
CA LYS A 178 -10.02 -18.85 19.25
C LYS A 178 -9.96 -17.68 18.27
N ALA A 179 -11.09 -17.25 17.73
CA ALA A 179 -11.18 -16.08 16.86
C ALA A 179 -10.76 -14.80 17.59
N ALA A 180 -11.18 -14.60 18.84
CA ALA A 180 -10.78 -13.46 19.66
C ALA A 180 -9.25 -13.40 19.85
N ARG A 181 -8.63 -14.52 20.22
CA ARG A 181 -7.17 -14.60 20.34
C ARG A 181 -6.44 -14.33 19.03
N GLN A 182 -6.99 -14.82 17.92
CA GLN A 182 -6.40 -14.59 16.60
C GLN A 182 -6.48 -13.13 16.18
N VAL A 183 -7.62 -12.47 16.38
CA VAL A 183 -7.81 -11.03 16.11
C VAL A 183 -6.82 -10.21 16.92
N GLU A 184 -6.74 -10.46 18.24
CA GLU A 184 -5.83 -9.73 19.13
C GLU A 184 -4.35 -9.94 18.76
N ALA A 185 -3.95 -11.18 18.48
CA ALA A 185 -2.57 -11.51 18.11
C ALA A 185 -2.17 -10.83 16.79
N THR A 186 -3.06 -10.88 15.78
CA THR A 186 -2.80 -10.25 14.47
C THR A 186 -2.72 -8.73 14.56
N ASP A 187 -3.60 -8.09 15.33
CA ASP A 187 -3.57 -6.64 15.49
C ASP A 187 -2.34 -6.19 16.28
N ARG A 188 -1.94 -6.95 17.30
CA ARG A 188 -0.72 -6.70 18.09
C ARG A 188 0.53 -6.82 17.21
N GLU A 189 0.63 -7.87 16.40
CA GLU A 189 1.74 -8.07 15.47
C GLU A 189 1.85 -6.93 14.46
N ARG A 190 0.72 -6.53 13.85
CA ARG A 190 0.69 -5.41 12.89
C ARG A 190 1.09 -4.08 13.52
N ARG A 191 0.56 -3.80 14.71
CA ARG A 191 0.91 -2.58 15.46
C ARG A 191 2.39 -2.57 15.79
N ARG A 192 2.89 -3.65 16.39
CA ARG A 192 4.29 -3.79 16.75
C ARG A 192 5.20 -3.57 15.56
N PHE A 193 4.89 -4.16 14.41
CA PHE A 193 5.66 -3.96 13.18
C PHE A 193 5.75 -2.48 12.78
N ILE A 194 4.65 -1.73 12.85
CA ILE A 194 4.61 -0.31 12.50
C ILE A 194 5.38 0.53 13.53
N GLU A 195 5.18 0.27 14.82
CA GLU A 195 5.86 1.00 15.90
C GLU A 195 7.37 0.77 15.89
N GLU A 196 7.82 -0.48 15.70
CA GLU A 196 9.24 -0.84 15.71
C GLU A 196 9.99 -0.35 14.46
N HIS A 197 9.35 -0.38 13.29
CA HIS A 197 10.03 -0.07 12.03
C HIS A 197 9.78 1.35 11.52
N PHE A 198 8.70 2.00 11.91
CA PHE A 198 8.34 3.31 11.38
C PHE A 198 8.04 4.36 12.44
N HIS A 199 8.07 3.98 13.73
CA HIS A 199 7.84 4.88 14.88
C HIS A 199 6.51 5.65 14.83
N PHE A 200 5.47 5.06 14.20
CA PHE A 200 4.13 5.61 14.13
C PHE A 200 3.15 4.80 14.97
N ASP A 201 2.16 5.46 15.54
CA ASP A 201 0.97 4.80 16.09
C ASP A 201 -0.04 4.54 14.95
N PRO A 202 -0.25 3.29 14.53
CA PRO A 202 -1.21 2.99 13.49
C PRO A 202 -2.67 3.18 13.92
N SER A 203 -2.95 3.44 15.20
CA SER A 203 -4.30 3.71 15.69
C SER A 203 -4.68 5.20 15.60
N ASP A 204 -3.72 6.10 15.45
CA ASP A 204 -3.98 7.53 15.29
C ASP A 204 -4.68 7.79 13.93
N PRO A 205 -5.94 8.25 13.94
CA PRO A 205 -6.70 8.52 12.72
C PRO A 205 -6.12 9.65 11.88
N THR A 206 -5.31 10.55 12.44
CA THR A 206 -4.68 11.66 11.70
C THR A 206 -3.63 11.22 10.69
N ASN A 207 -3.16 9.98 10.79
CA ASN A 207 -2.26 9.35 9.84
C ASN A 207 -2.95 8.89 8.54
N TYR A 208 -4.28 9.07 8.42
CA TYR A 208 -5.08 8.56 7.30
C TYR A 208 -5.96 9.66 6.71
N ASP A 209 -6.16 9.60 5.39
CA ASP A 209 -7.04 10.52 4.68
C ASP A 209 -8.50 10.08 4.74
N LEU A 210 -8.74 8.75 4.91
CA LEU A 210 -10.05 8.14 5.02
C LEU A 210 -10.04 7.00 6.03
N VAL A 211 -10.95 7.04 7.01
CA VAL A 211 -11.17 5.94 7.96
C VAL A 211 -12.60 5.42 7.78
N LEU A 212 -12.75 4.13 7.47
CA LEU A 212 -14.04 3.48 7.23
C LEU A 212 -14.33 2.39 8.25
N ASN A 213 -15.56 2.40 8.79
CA ASN A 213 -16.07 1.34 9.66
C ASN A 213 -16.79 0.26 8.83
N ALA A 214 -16.11 -0.87 8.58
CA ALA A 214 -16.63 -1.99 7.80
C ALA A 214 -17.83 -2.73 8.43
N ALA A 215 -18.19 -2.43 9.68
CA ALA A 215 -19.42 -2.93 10.27
C ALA A 215 -20.66 -2.12 9.83
N ARG A 216 -20.48 -0.96 9.21
CA ARG A 216 -21.55 -0.06 8.78
C ARG A 216 -21.81 -0.08 7.29
N PHE A 217 -20.86 -0.58 6.52
CA PHE A 217 -20.90 -0.62 5.06
C PHE A 217 -20.51 -2.01 4.58
N SER A 218 -21.10 -2.47 3.50
CA SER A 218 -20.67 -3.67 2.79
C SER A 218 -19.28 -3.46 2.16
N GLN A 219 -18.62 -4.54 1.78
CA GLN A 219 -17.31 -4.45 1.09
C GLN A 219 -17.42 -3.65 -0.22
N ALA A 220 -18.55 -3.77 -0.93
CA ALA A 220 -18.79 -3.05 -2.17
C ALA A 220 -18.95 -1.54 -1.93
N GLU A 221 -19.73 -1.14 -0.93
CA GLU A 221 -19.91 0.27 -0.53
C GLU A 221 -18.61 0.87 -0.01
N CYS A 222 -17.83 0.13 0.79
CA CYS A 222 -16.49 0.58 1.19
C CYS A 222 -15.60 0.86 -0.01
N ALA A 223 -15.61 -0.02 -1.02
CA ALA A 223 -14.83 0.19 -2.23
C ALA A 223 -15.28 1.43 -3.02
N GLU A 224 -16.58 1.69 -3.11
CA GLU A 224 -17.14 2.90 -3.74
C GLU A 224 -16.70 4.17 -3.02
N LEU A 225 -16.76 4.19 -1.70
CA LEU A 225 -16.33 5.32 -0.89
C LEU A 225 -14.82 5.61 -1.06
N VAL A 226 -13.99 4.58 -1.14
CA VAL A 226 -12.55 4.74 -1.38
C VAL A 226 -12.30 5.31 -2.77
N ILE A 227 -12.98 4.83 -3.81
CA ILE A 227 -12.84 5.33 -5.18
C ILE A 227 -13.30 6.78 -5.27
N ALA A 228 -14.45 7.12 -4.67
CA ALA A 228 -14.93 8.50 -4.61
C ALA A 228 -13.94 9.44 -3.89
N ALA A 229 -13.30 8.96 -2.80
CA ALA A 229 -12.25 9.71 -2.12
C ALA A 229 -11.02 9.91 -3.01
N LEU A 230 -10.59 8.89 -3.75
CA LEU A 230 -9.48 8.98 -4.69
C LEU A 230 -9.75 10.04 -5.79
N ASP A 231 -10.96 10.06 -6.33
CA ASP A 231 -11.34 11.04 -7.36
C ASP A 231 -11.27 12.48 -6.83
N ARG A 232 -11.71 12.69 -5.58
CA ARG A 232 -11.58 13.99 -4.90
C ARG A 232 -10.12 14.36 -4.62
N PHE A 233 -9.32 13.36 -4.22
CA PHE A 233 -7.91 13.54 -3.97
C PHE A 233 -7.17 13.96 -5.25
N ARG A 234 -7.43 13.29 -6.37
CA ARG A 234 -6.89 13.61 -7.71
C ARG A 234 -7.30 15.02 -8.17
N ALA A 235 -8.58 15.34 -8.06
CA ALA A 235 -9.11 16.65 -8.48
C ALA A 235 -8.43 17.81 -7.72
N ARG A 236 -8.12 17.63 -6.44
CA ARG A 236 -7.40 18.62 -5.63
C ARG A 236 -5.98 18.88 -6.15
N HIS A 237 -5.28 17.83 -6.55
CA HIS A 237 -3.91 17.94 -7.05
C HIS A 237 -3.87 18.53 -8.48
N ALA A 238 -4.85 18.24 -9.31
CA ALA A 238 -4.99 18.83 -10.63
C ALA A 238 -5.24 20.36 -10.57
N SER A 239 -5.88 20.85 -9.50
CA SER A 239 -6.27 22.25 -9.34
C SER A 239 -5.22 23.14 -8.65
N SER A 240 -4.10 22.58 -8.15
CA SER A 240 -3.13 23.33 -7.33
C SER A 240 -1.68 22.94 -7.59
N PRO A 241 -1.12 23.25 -8.78
CA PRO A 241 0.30 23.00 -9.04
C PRO A 241 1.26 23.75 -8.11
N GLU A 242 0.85 24.89 -7.53
CA GLU A 242 1.70 25.74 -6.66
C GLU A 242 1.81 25.25 -5.20
N ARG A 243 0.90 24.43 -4.70
CA ARG A 243 0.95 23.93 -3.31
C ARG A 243 1.93 22.78 -3.10
N MET A 244 2.34 22.08 -4.14
CA MET A 244 3.34 21.02 -4.07
C MET A 244 4.74 21.54 -3.72
N GLN A 245 5.08 22.80 -4.05
CA GLN A 245 6.41 23.38 -3.73
C GLN A 245 6.56 23.85 -2.28
N LYS A 246 5.49 23.98 -1.51
CA LYS A 246 5.54 24.45 -0.10
C LYS A 246 5.43 23.32 0.95
N ALA A 247 5.22 22.08 0.53
CA ALA A 247 5.12 20.92 1.43
C ALA A 247 6.37 20.01 1.37
N LEU A 248 7.42 20.50 0.76
CA LEU A 248 8.79 20.01 0.78
C LEU A 248 9.60 20.98 1.66
#